data_33ab866019e7722b119c8d2522dfd36e
#
_entry.id   33ab866019e7722b119c8d2522dfd36e
#
_cell.length_a   1.000
_cell.length_b   1.000
_cell.length_c   1.000
_cell.angle_alpha   90.00
_cell.angle_beta   90.00
_cell.angle_gamma   90.00
#
_symmetry.space_group_name_H-M   'P 1'
#
loop_
_entity.id
_entity.type
_entity.pdbx_description
1 polymer ?
#
loop_
_entity_poly.entity_id
_entity_poly.type
_entity_poly.pdbx_seq_one_letter_code
_entity_poly.pdbx_strand_id
1 'polypeptide(L)'
;MRIPRWPVLGAVVLVAMVASGVALGVGPWPGLAPSVAASSGDVRYTAARAHGSTTVKAIRAGSVIASATFAGAYGIPAVTSAGKAGGLSPDGRLLVLAEPPSYKGLRSESRFLLVSTGALSLVDTIVLKGEFGFDAVSPDRRTLYLIQHVSRTDLVTYVVRAYDLRAKRLLARVIVDKREPGETMRGYPVARATSARGVWVYTLYTRSPDGGRPFVHALNAVARAAFCIDLPRWPNRDIWDARLELASDGRQLVVRSGATAVARIDTASLTVVR
;
A
#
# COMPACT_ATOMS: atom_id res chain seq x y z
N MET A 1 -9.04 24.83 68.85
CA MET A 1 -7.96 24.40 67.92
C MET A 1 -8.66 23.90 66.69
N ARG A 2 -8.69 24.68 65.55
CA ARG A 2 -9.38 24.35 64.33
C ARG A 2 -8.31 24.03 63.28
N ILE A 3 -8.39 22.81 62.71
CA ILE A 3 -7.49 22.36 61.69
C ILE A 3 -8.05 22.81 60.32
N PRO A 4 -7.25 23.45 59.43
CA PRO A 4 -7.73 23.83 58.11
C PRO A 4 -7.75 22.63 57.15
N ARG A 5 -8.88 22.45 56.45
CA ARG A 5 -9.05 21.50 55.36
C ARG A 5 -8.53 22.14 54.05
N TRP A 6 -7.56 21.52 53.44
CA TRP A 6 -7.08 21.89 52.11
C TRP A 6 -7.96 21.22 51.02
N PRO A 7 -8.30 21.91 49.94
CA PRO A 7 -9.03 21.27 48.84
C PRO A 7 -8.08 20.45 48.00
N VAL A 8 -8.44 19.18 47.75
CA VAL A 8 -7.77 18.31 46.81
C VAL A 8 -8.21 18.74 45.41
N LEU A 9 -7.30 19.38 44.66
CA LEU A 9 -7.48 19.63 43.22
C LEU A 9 -7.30 18.32 42.45
N GLY A 10 -8.42 17.74 42.03
CA GLY A 10 -8.43 16.61 41.11
C GLY A 10 -7.98 17.07 39.73
N ALA A 11 -6.84 16.60 39.29
CA ALA A 11 -6.40 16.75 37.91
C ALA A 11 -7.27 15.88 36.99
N VAL A 12 -8.16 16.51 36.22
CA VAL A 12 -8.88 15.85 35.12
C VAL A 12 -7.91 15.65 33.97
N VAL A 13 -7.44 14.43 33.78
CA VAL A 13 -6.69 14.04 32.58
C VAL A 13 -7.69 13.88 31.44
N LEU A 14 -7.77 14.87 30.58
CA LEU A 14 -8.51 14.80 29.32
C LEU A 14 -7.75 13.86 28.40
N VAL A 15 -8.16 12.61 28.30
CA VAL A 15 -7.73 11.68 27.26
C VAL A 15 -8.45 12.11 25.98
N ALA A 16 -7.76 12.87 25.12
CA ALA A 16 -8.22 13.13 23.77
C ALA A 16 -8.19 11.82 22.98
N MET A 17 -9.33 11.14 22.86
CA MET A 17 -9.53 10.10 21.88
C MET A 17 -9.45 10.75 20.50
N VAL A 18 -8.32 10.58 19.83
CA VAL A 18 -8.20 10.84 18.41
C VAL A 18 -9.03 9.76 17.71
N ALA A 19 -10.25 10.08 17.37
CA ALA A 19 -11.05 9.27 16.45
C ALA A 19 -10.31 9.22 15.11
N SER A 20 -9.62 8.12 14.86
CA SER A 20 -9.05 7.81 13.54
C SER A 20 -10.23 7.58 12.60
N GLY A 21 -10.73 8.64 11.98
CA GLY A 21 -11.66 8.54 10.88
C GLY A 21 -10.98 7.77 9.76
N VAL A 22 -11.32 6.51 9.60
CA VAL A 22 -11.02 5.75 8.39
C VAL A 22 -11.82 6.42 7.29
N ALA A 23 -11.19 7.29 6.52
CA ALA A 23 -11.76 7.79 5.29
C ALA A 23 -11.87 6.58 4.35
N LEU A 24 -13.06 6.02 4.26
CA LEU A 24 -13.41 5.08 3.19
C LEU A 24 -13.19 5.84 1.89
N GLY A 25 -12.11 5.54 1.20
CA GLY A 25 -11.79 6.15 -0.08
C GLY A 25 -12.85 5.73 -1.11
N VAL A 26 -13.74 6.67 -1.44
CA VAL A 26 -14.73 6.51 -2.51
C VAL A 26 -14.07 6.86 -3.85
N GLY A 27 -12.93 6.27 -4.15
CA GLY A 27 -12.19 6.50 -5.38
C GLY A 27 -11.56 5.21 -5.88
N PRO A 28 -11.07 5.18 -7.13
CA PRO A 28 -10.44 4.01 -7.73
C PRO A 28 -9.13 3.62 -7.01
N TRP A 29 -8.64 4.48 -6.12
CA TRP A 29 -7.38 4.28 -5.40
C TRP A 29 -7.58 3.90 -3.94
N PRO A 30 -6.75 2.99 -3.44
CA PRO A 30 -6.51 2.93 -2.01
C PRO A 30 -6.02 4.31 -1.55
N GLY A 31 -6.59 4.83 -0.49
CA GLY A 31 -6.24 6.14 0.06
C GLY A 31 -4.86 6.14 0.73
N LEU A 32 -4.79 6.75 1.90
CA LEU A 32 -3.61 6.73 2.75
C LEU A 32 -3.88 5.88 3.99
N ALA A 33 -2.86 5.12 4.40
CA ALA A 33 -2.89 4.34 5.62
C ALA A 33 -2.42 5.18 6.82
N PRO A 34 -2.89 4.92 8.05
CA PRO A 34 -2.49 5.66 9.24
C PRO A 34 -1.04 5.39 9.65
N SER A 35 -0.54 4.19 9.39
CA SER A 35 0.83 3.78 9.73
C SER A 35 1.28 2.58 8.92
N VAL A 36 2.60 2.38 8.85
CA VAL A 36 3.25 1.17 8.33
C VAL A 36 4.29 0.67 9.32
N ALA A 37 4.38 -0.66 9.50
CA ALA A 37 5.39 -1.29 10.34
C ALA A 37 6.45 -1.98 9.48
N ALA A 38 7.70 -2.00 9.98
CA ALA A 38 8.75 -2.84 9.42
C ALA A 38 8.38 -4.32 9.59
N SER A 39 8.92 -5.18 8.74
CA SER A 39 8.67 -6.63 8.79
C SER A 39 9.13 -7.27 10.11
N SER A 40 10.15 -6.70 10.77
CA SER A 40 10.56 -7.07 12.13
C SER A 40 9.51 -6.71 13.20
N GLY A 41 8.56 -5.83 12.88
CA GLY A 41 7.54 -5.34 13.81
C GLY A 41 8.00 -4.31 14.84
N ASP A 42 9.31 -4.07 14.98
CA ASP A 42 9.85 -3.26 16.08
C ASP A 42 9.60 -1.77 15.93
N VAL A 43 9.57 -1.28 14.69
CA VAL A 43 9.38 0.14 14.40
C VAL A 43 8.18 0.33 13.50
N ARG A 44 7.30 1.23 13.89
CA ARG A 44 6.15 1.70 13.12
C ARG A 44 6.36 3.16 12.71
N TYR A 45 6.05 3.47 11.47
CA TYR A 45 6.08 4.84 10.93
C TYR A 45 4.67 5.38 10.78
N THR A 46 4.49 6.65 11.13
CA THR A 46 3.25 7.42 10.89
C THR A 46 3.58 8.66 10.09
N ALA A 47 2.62 9.18 9.33
CA ALA A 47 2.76 10.44 8.60
C ALA A 47 1.52 11.31 8.84
N ALA A 48 1.70 12.44 9.51
CA ALA A 48 0.64 13.41 9.80
C ALA A 48 0.82 14.66 8.97
N ARG A 49 -0.25 15.15 8.35
CA ARG A 49 -0.26 16.32 7.48
C ARG A 49 -0.85 17.52 8.19
N ALA A 50 -0.15 18.64 8.16
CA ALA A 50 -0.63 19.92 8.70
C ALA A 50 0.04 21.09 7.95
N HIS A 51 -0.73 22.13 7.65
CA HIS A 51 -0.24 23.41 7.13
C HIS A 51 0.76 23.28 5.95
N GLY A 52 0.44 22.42 4.97
CA GLY A 52 1.30 22.23 3.79
C GLY A 52 2.59 21.43 4.05
N SER A 53 2.70 20.79 5.20
CA SER A 53 3.83 19.93 5.57
C SER A 53 3.38 18.54 6.01
N THR A 54 4.31 17.60 6.04
CA THR A 54 4.13 16.23 6.54
C THR A 54 5.15 15.93 7.62
N THR A 55 4.69 15.59 8.82
CA THR A 55 5.55 15.12 9.92
C THR A 55 5.52 13.60 9.96
N VAL A 56 6.68 12.99 9.76
CA VAL A 56 6.90 11.55 9.89
C VAL A 56 7.46 11.26 11.27
N LYS A 57 6.89 10.24 11.94
CA LYS A 57 7.38 9.76 13.24
C LYS A 57 7.73 8.29 13.15
N ALA A 58 8.86 7.91 13.69
CA ALA A 58 9.23 6.53 13.98
C ALA A 58 8.88 6.21 15.43
N ILE A 59 8.13 5.13 15.65
CA ILE A 59 7.57 4.74 16.94
C ILE A 59 8.04 3.33 17.25
N ARG A 60 8.64 3.13 18.42
CA ARG A 60 9.03 1.83 18.97
C ARG A 60 8.44 1.65 20.34
N ALA A 61 7.82 0.52 20.62
CA ALA A 61 7.17 0.22 21.90
C ALA A 61 6.25 1.35 22.42
N GLY A 62 5.50 2.01 21.50
CA GLY A 62 4.60 3.12 21.83
C GLY A 62 5.26 4.49 21.96
N SER A 63 6.59 4.58 22.01
CA SER A 63 7.34 5.83 22.16
C SER A 63 7.88 6.34 20.83
N VAL A 64 7.82 7.66 20.61
CA VAL A 64 8.44 8.31 19.43
C VAL A 64 9.95 8.31 19.63
N ILE A 65 10.68 7.61 18.76
CA ILE A 65 12.14 7.51 18.78
C ILE A 65 12.82 8.47 17.81
N ALA A 66 12.10 8.93 16.78
CA ALA A 66 12.56 9.95 15.84
C ALA A 66 11.36 10.65 15.17
N SER A 67 11.57 11.89 14.73
CA SER A 67 10.58 12.67 14.01
C SER A 67 11.27 13.61 13.01
N ALA A 68 10.68 13.76 11.84
CA ALA A 68 11.13 14.71 10.81
C ALA A 68 9.94 15.32 10.08
N THR A 69 10.08 16.57 9.62
CA THR A 69 9.04 17.27 8.89
C THR A 69 9.53 17.62 7.49
N PHE A 70 8.68 17.37 6.50
CA PHE A 70 8.95 17.60 5.08
C PHE A 70 7.90 18.54 4.51
N ALA A 71 8.28 19.38 3.57
CA ALA A 71 7.36 20.22 2.82
C ALA A 71 6.42 19.36 1.95
N GLY A 72 5.17 19.77 1.81
CA GLY A 72 4.14 19.06 1.04
C GLY A 72 3.22 18.18 1.87
N ALA A 73 2.07 17.83 1.28
CA ALA A 73 1.03 17.04 1.92
C ALA A 73 1.14 15.57 1.45
N TYR A 74 1.91 14.75 2.16
CA TYR A 74 2.13 13.33 1.88
C TYR A 74 1.56 12.45 2.98
N GLY A 75 1.43 11.17 2.69
CA GLY A 75 1.05 10.17 3.67
C GLY A 75 1.55 8.78 3.29
N ILE A 76 1.38 7.82 4.17
CA ILE A 76 1.70 6.43 3.90
C ILE A 76 0.68 5.90 2.90
N PRO A 77 1.10 5.41 1.70
CA PRO A 77 0.15 4.91 0.72
C PRO A 77 -0.53 3.64 1.23
N ALA A 78 -1.84 3.54 1.06
CA ALA A 78 -2.54 2.28 1.14
C ALA A 78 -2.40 1.53 -0.19
N VAL A 79 -2.37 0.19 -0.14
CA VAL A 79 -2.21 -0.67 -1.32
C VAL A 79 -3.41 -1.59 -1.55
N THR A 80 -4.44 -1.46 -0.72
CA THR A 80 -5.74 -2.11 -0.91
C THR A 80 -6.86 -1.16 -0.52
N SER A 81 -8.06 -1.39 -1.04
CA SER A 81 -9.25 -0.61 -0.71
C SER A 81 -9.61 -0.67 0.78
N ALA A 82 -9.23 -1.73 1.48
CA ALA A 82 -9.37 -1.87 2.93
C ALA A 82 -8.30 -1.09 3.72
N GLY A 83 -7.41 -0.34 3.04
CA GLY A 83 -6.42 0.52 3.70
C GLY A 83 -5.15 -0.22 4.17
N LYS A 84 -4.82 -1.40 3.62
CA LYS A 84 -3.54 -2.05 3.94
C LYS A 84 -2.39 -1.12 3.58
N ALA A 85 -1.52 -0.86 4.54
CA ALA A 85 -0.37 0.03 4.37
C ALA A 85 0.66 -0.55 3.40
N GLY A 86 1.24 0.34 2.60
CA GLY A 86 2.41 0.13 1.77
C GLY A 86 3.49 1.16 2.08
N GLY A 87 4.36 1.42 1.10
CA GLY A 87 5.37 2.49 1.17
C GLY A 87 6.69 2.09 1.80
N LEU A 88 6.75 1.06 2.64
CA LEU A 88 8.00 0.64 3.26
C LEU A 88 8.67 -0.45 2.40
N SER A 89 9.99 -0.30 2.16
CA SER A 89 10.79 -1.34 1.48
C SER A 89 10.84 -2.61 2.33
N PRO A 90 11.06 -3.80 1.71
CA PRO A 90 11.10 -5.07 2.43
C PRO A 90 12.15 -5.13 3.55
N ASP A 91 13.28 -4.45 3.37
CA ASP A 91 14.35 -4.34 4.38
C ASP A 91 14.10 -3.22 5.41
N GLY A 92 12.98 -2.52 5.31
CA GLY A 92 12.58 -1.45 6.22
C GLY A 92 13.40 -0.16 6.14
N ARG A 93 14.32 -0.01 5.16
CA ARG A 93 15.27 1.12 5.10
C ARG A 93 14.83 2.31 4.26
N LEU A 94 13.82 2.14 3.42
CA LEU A 94 13.25 3.19 2.58
C LEU A 94 11.75 3.28 2.83
N LEU A 95 11.26 4.47 3.20
CA LEU A 95 9.86 4.79 3.29
C LEU A 95 9.48 5.69 2.10
N VAL A 96 8.51 5.25 1.32
CA VAL A 96 7.90 6.03 0.24
C VAL A 96 6.58 6.59 0.74
N LEU A 97 6.45 7.90 0.71
CA LEU A 97 5.19 8.59 0.98
C LEU A 97 4.58 9.06 -0.35
N ALA A 98 3.27 9.12 -0.42
CA ALA A 98 2.53 9.57 -1.60
C ALA A 98 1.62 10.75 -1.27
N GLU A 99 1.34 11.61 -2.23
CA GLU A 99 0.24 12.56 -2.13
C GLU A 99 -1.09 11.84 -1.99
N PRO A 100 -2.07 12.40 -1.24
CA PRO A 100 -3.42 11.83 -1.18
C PRO A 100 -4.02 11.73 -2.58
N PRO A 101 -4.84 10.70 -2.85
CA PRO A 101 -5.52 10.58 -4.15
C PRO A 101 -6.41 11.80 -4.41
N SER A 102 -6.60 12.14 -5.69
CA SER A 102 -7.52 13.20 -6.08
C SER A 102 -8.95 12.66 -6.15
N TYR A 103 -9.88 13.34 -5.50
CA TYR A 103 -11.31 13.06 -5.64
C TYR A 103 -11.98 13.87 -6.77
N LYS A 104 -11.21 14.72 -7.48
CA LYS A 104 -11.71 15.58 -8.56
C LYS A 104 -11.37 15.04 -9.96
N GLY A 105 -11.02 13.77 -10.08
CA GLY A 105 -10.56 13.14 -11.32
C GLY A 105 -9.04 12.87 -11.31
N LEU A 106 -8.51 12.44 -12.44
CA LEU A 106 -7.07 12.13 -12.53
C LEU A 106 -6.24 13.40 -12.43
N ARG A 107 -5.18 13.33 -11.64
CA ARG A 107 -4.17 14.40 -11.54
C ARG A 107 -3.35 14.47 -12.83
N SER A 108 -2.88 15.68 -13.14
CA SER A 108 -1.90 15.90 -14.20
C SER A 108 -0.48 15.51 -13.77
N GLU A 109 -0.25 15.43 -12.46
CA GLU A 109 1.05 15.12 -11.87
C GLU A 109 0.88 14.38 -10.53
N SER A 110 1.75 13.43 -10.24
CA SER A 110 1.83 12.70 -8.99
C SER A 110 3.21 12.83 -8.37
N ARG A 111 3.26 12.98 -7.03
CA ARG A 111 4.50 13.14 -6.29
C ARG A 111 4.66 12.08 -5.22
N PHE A 112 5.92 11.65 -5.05
CA PHE A 112 6.32 10.71 -4.01
C PHE A 112 7.54 11.26 -3.28
N LEU A 113 7.55 11.13 -1.97
CA LEU A 113 8.71 11.44 -1.13
C LEU A 113 9.40 10.15 -0.75
N LEU A 114 10.71 10.09 -0.95
CA LEU A 114 11.55 8.98 -0.52
C LEU A 114 12.30 9.39 0.74
N VAL A 115 12.07 8.65 1.83
CA VAL A 115 12.64 8.96 3.15
C VAL A 115 13.49 7.79 3.62
N SER A 116 14.74 8.05 3.98
CA SER A 116 15.58 7.09 4.68
C SER A 116 15.04 6.88 6.10
N THR A 117 14.77 5.63 6.47
CA THR A 117 14.19 5.33 7.79
C THR A 117 15.20 5.42 8.92
N GLY A 118 16.49 5.23 8.63
CA GLY A 118 17.55 5.27 9.65
C GLY A 118 17.76 6.66 10.25
N ALA A 119 17.70 7.71 9.41
CA ALA A 119 17.88 9.10 9.83
C ALA A 119 16.60 9.94 9.71
N LEU A 120 15.50 9.38 9.24
CA LEU A 120 14.29 10.10 8.83
C LEU A 120 14.63 11.31 7.94
N SER A 121 15.53 11.12 6.99
CA SER A 121 15.98 12.19 6.08
C SER A 121 15.44 11.98 4.67
N LEU A 122 15.19 13.10 3.98
CA LEU A 122 14.78 13.08 2.58
C LEU A 122 15.90 12.48 1.72
N VAL A 123 15.58 11.46 0.94
CA VAL A 123 16.46 10.85 -0.07
C VAL A 123 16.23 11.48 -1.42
N ASP A 124 14.95 11.60 -1.82
CA ASP A 124 14.56 12.17 -3.11
C ASP A 124 13.08 12.55 -3.14
N THR A 125 12.70 13.35 -4.13
CA THR A 125 11.31 13.64 -4.47
C THR A 125 11.08 13.25 -5.93
N ILE A 126 10.16 12.32 -6.16
CA ILE A 126 9.79 11.88 -7.51
C ILE A 126 8.57 12.67 -7.95
N VAL A 127 8.63 13.24 -9.16
CA VAL A 127 7.53 13.94 -9.80
C VAL A 127 7.26 13.28 -11.15
N LEU A 128 6.03 12.82 -11.36
CA LEU A 128 5.62 12.11 -12.58
C LEU A 128 4.40 12.77 -13.21
N LYS A 129 4.43 12.97 -14.51
CA LYS A 129 3.25 13.45 -15.26
C LYS A 129 2.19 12.36 -15.34
N GLY A 130 0.99 12.65 -14.87
CA GLY A 130 -0.16 11.73 -14.82
C GLY A 130 -0.50 11.24 -13.42
N GLU A 131 -1.50 10.38 -13.34
CA GLU A 131 -1.98 9.80 -12.08
C GLU A 131 -1.26 8.49 -11.79
N PHE A 132 -0.46 8.51 -10.74
CA PHE A 132 0.27 7.34 -10.25
C PHE A 132 -0.05 7.06 -8.78
N GLY A 133 -0.26 5.79 -8.45
CA GLY A 133 -0.30 5.26 -7.09
C GLY A 133 0.91 4.40 -6.79
N PHE A 134 1.25 4.28 -5.52
CA PHE A 134 2.29 3.37 -5.04
C PHE A 134 1.82 1.91 -5.18
N ASP A 135 2.71 1.03 -5.60
CA ASP A 135 2.47 -0.42 -5.58
C ASP A 135 3.48 -1.15 -4.68
N ALA A 136 4.77 -1.13 -5.02
CA ALA A 136 5.79 -1.83 -4.26
C ALA A 136 7.18 -1.19 -4.43
N VAL A 137 8.12 -1.57 -3.56
CA VAL A 137 9.56 -1.32 -3.71
C VAL A 137 10.27 -2.66 -3.86
N SER A 138 11.22 -2.75 -4.81
CA SER A 138 12.05 -3.96 -4.96
C SER A 138 12.93 -4.19 -3.71
N PRO A 139 13.29 -5.47 -3.41
CA PRO A 139 14.12 -5.79 -2.25
C PRO A 139 15.46 -5.05 -2.20
N ASP A 140 16.07 -4.79 -3.37
CA ASP A 140 17.32 -4.06 -3.51
C ASP A 140 17.16 -2.53 -3.49
N ARG A 141 15.92 -2.03 -3.36
CA ARG A 141 15.56 -0.61 -3.37
C ARG A 141 15.99 0.14 -4.64
N ARG A 142 16.11 -0.55 -5.77
CA ARG A 142 16.45 0.08 -7.04
C ARG A 142 15.25 0.39 -7.91
N THR A 143 14.12 -0.26 -7.63
CA THR A 143 12.91 -0.10 -8.44
C THR A 143 11.72 0.24 -7.54
N LEU A 144 11.02 1.31 -7.88
CA LEU A 144 9.70 1.64 -7.35
C LEU A 144 8.66 1.20 -8.37
N TYR A 145 7.72 0.35 -7.96
CA TYR A 145 6.58 -0.07 -8.76
C TYR A 145 5.40 0.83 -8.48
N LEU A 146 4.73 1.22 -9.56
CA LEU A 146 3.66 2.19 -9.55
C LEU A 146 2.48 1.69 -10.39
N ILE A 147 1.28 2.01 -9.95
CA ILE A 147 0.06 1.86 -10.70
C ILE A 147 -0.20 3.16 -11.45
N GLN A 148 -0.21 3.16 -12.78
CA GLN A 148 -0.56 4.33 -13.58
C GLN A 148 -1.98 4.19 -14.12
N HIS A 149 -2.89 5.10 -13.79
CA HIS A 149 -4.20 5.19 -14.43
C HIS A 149 -4.05 5.89 -15.78
N VAL A 150 -4.61 5.26 -16.80
CA VAL A 150 -4.40 5.66 -18.21
C VAL A 150 -5.68 6.19 -18.85
N SER A 151 -6.84 5.98 -18.24
CA SER A 151 -8.13 6.41 -18.77
C SER A 151 -8.79 7.43 -17.85
N ARG A 152 -9.30 8.52 -18.43
CA ARG A 152 -10.10 9.52 -17.70
C ARG A 152 -11.57 9.11 -17.54
N THR A 153 -12.04 8.21 -18.37
CA THR A 153 -13.44 7.74 -18.38
C THR A 153 -13.60 6.40 -17.67
N ASP A 154 -12.53 5.62 -17.58
CA ASP A 154 -12.48 4.34 -16.89
C ASP A 154 -11.35 4.35 -15.84
N LEU A 155 -11.71 4.82 -14.65
CA LEU A 155 -10.75 5.00 -13.56
C LEU A 155 -10.24 3.69 -12.94
N VAL A 156 -10.83 2.55 -13.29
CA VAL A 156 -10.39 1.23 -12.82
C VAL A 156 -9.38 0.57 -13.76
N THR A 157 -9.17 1.17 -14.94
CA THR A 157 -8.18 0.71 -15.92
C THR A 157 -6.80 1.32 -15.61
N TYR A 158 -5.80 0.46 -15.49
CA TYR A 158 -4.45 0.89 -15.14
C TYR A 158 -3.37 0.01 -15.79
N VAL A 159 -2.14 0.46 -15.69
CA VAL A 159 -0.94 -0.30 -16.04
C VAL A 159 0.06 -0.26 -14.89
N VAL A 160 0.86 -1.31 -14.75
CA VAL A 160 1.95 -1.35 -13.77
C VAL A 160 3.22 -0.80 -14.43
N ARG A 161 3.85 0.16 -13.77
CA ARG A 161 5.08 0.81 -14.23
C ARG A 161 6.21 0.59 -13.24
N ALA A 162 7.42 0.64 -13.75
CA ALA A 162 8.63 0.64 -12.94
C ALA A 162 9.36 1.96 -13.07
N TYR A 163 9.77 2.53 -11.94
CA TYR A 163 10.65 3.70 -11.87
C TYR A 163 12.02 3.25 -11.33
N ASP A 164 13.07 3.54 -12.08
CA ASP A 164 14.45 3.27 -11.69
C ASP A 164 14.90 4.36 -10.71
N LEU A 165 15.09 3.98 -9.45
CA LEU A 165 15.46 4.91 -8.37
C LEU A 165 16.89 5.41 -8.50
N ARG A 166 17.79 4.66 -9.14
CA ARG A 166 19.17 5.08 -9.38
C ARG A 166 19.27 6.03 -10.58
N ALA A 167 18.64 5.64 -11.70
CA ALA A 167 18.65 6.45 -12.92
C ALA A 167 17.63 7.61 -12.87
N LYS A 168 16.80 7.69 -11.82
CA LYS A 168 15.76 8.69 -11.57
C LYS A 168 14.82 8.87 -12.76
N ARG A 169 14.34 7.76 -13.32
CA ARG A 169 13.45 7.79 -14.49
C ARG A 169 12.43 6.68 -14.50
N LEU A 170 11.26 6.99 -15.04
CA LEU A 170 10.25 6.00 -15.35
C LEU A 170 10.73 5.15 -16.53
N LEU A 171 10.68 3.83 -16.38
CA LEU A 171 11.05 2.92 -17.46
C LEU A 171 9.95 2.91 -18.53
N ALA A 172 10.34 2.87 -19.80
CA ALA A 172 9.39 2.93 -20.92
C ALA A 172 8.46 1.72 -20.94
N ARG A 173 8.99 0.53 -20.60
CA ARG A 173 8.23 -0.73 -20.68
C ARG A 173 7.19 -0.81 -19.56
N VAL A 174 5.94 -1.09 -19.94
CA VAL A 174 4.86 -1.47 -19.02
C VAL A 174 5.10 -2.91 -18.55
N ILE A 175 4.76 -3.18 -17.29
CA ILE A 175 4.80 -4.53 -16.72
C ILE A 175 3.42 -5.14 -16.90
N VAL A 176 3.35 -6.16 -17.75
CA VAL A 176 2.13 -6.92 -18.09
C VAL A 176 2.39 -8.41 -17.91
N ASP A 177 1.34 -9.20 -17.85
CA ASP A 177 1.46 -10.66 -17.93
C ASP A 177 2.07 -11.05 -19.28
N LYS A 178 3.19 -11.73 -19.25
CA LYS A 178 3.86 -12.17 -20.47
C LYS A 178 3.06 -13.24 -21.24
N ARG A 179 2.11 -13.89 -20.58
CA ARG A 179 1.20 -14.88 -21.21
C ARG A 179 0.09 -14.19 -21.98
N GLU A 180 -0.27 -12.95 -21.59
CA GLU A 180 -1.34 -12.15 -22.18
C GLU A 180 -0.87 -10.70 -22.42
N PRO A 181 0.10 -10.47 -23.33
CA PRO A 181 0.81 -9.19 -23.45
C PRO A 181 -0.06 -8.00 -23.91
N GLY A 182 -1.25 -8.26 -24.43
CA GLY A 182 -2.21 -7.24 -24.86
C GLY A 182 -3.28 -6.91 -23.82
N GLU A 183 -3.31 -7.60 -22.67
CA GLU A 183 -4.33 -7.36 -21.66
C GLU A 183 -4.07 -6.06 -20.90
N THR A 184 -5.11 -5.26 -20.74
CA THR A 184 -5.10 -4.08 -19.86
C THR A 184 -5.64 -4.47 -18.49
N MET A 185 -4.89 -4.18 -17.45
CA MET A 185 -5.31 -4.49 -16.09
C MET A 185 -6.50 -3.62 -15.68
N ARG A 186 -7.50 -4.26 -15.05
CA ARG A 186 -8.73 -3.59 -14.62
C ARG A 186 -9.23 -4.18 -13.32
N GLY A 187 -9.56 -3.32 -12.35
CA GLY A 187 -10.17 -3.75 -11.09
C GLY A 187 -9.69 -2.96 -9.88
N TYR A 188 -10.22 -3.34 -8.71
CA TYR A 188 -9.91 -2.73 -7.42
C TYR A 188 -9.05 -3.68 -6.57
N PRO A 189 -7.98 -3.22 -5.95
CA PRO A 189 -7.17 -4.05 -5.07
C PRO A 189 -7.89 -4.30 -3.74
N VAL A 190 -8.14 -5.56 -3.42
CA VAL A 190 -8.91 -5.98 -2.24
C VAL A 190 -8.00 -6.41 -1.11
N ALA A 191 -7.08 -7.33 -1.39
CA ALA A 191 -6.18 -7.91 -0.40
C ALA A 191 -4.76 -8.04 -0.96
N ARG A 192 -3.78 -8.06 -0.06
CA ARG A 192 -2.37 -8.19 -0.45
C ARG A 192 -1.62 -9.10 0.51
N ALA A 193 -0.75 -9.94 -0.07
CA ALA A 193 0.30 -10.68 0.62
C ALA A 193 1.65 -10.42 -0.06
N THR A 194 2.73 -10.48 0.72
CA THR A 194 4.08 -10.26 0.22
C THR A 194 4.98 -11.38 0.77
N SER A 195 5.85 -11.95 -0.08
CA SER A 195 6.81 -12.95 0.36
C SER A 195 7.80 -12.34 1.37
N ALA A 196 8.38 -13.16 2.25
CA ALA A 196 9.19 -12.72 3.39
C ALA A 196 10.34 -11.76 3.00
N ARG A 197 10.94 -11.96 1.82
CA ARG A 197 12.00 -11.08 1.29
C ARG A 197 11.50 -10.03 0.29
N GLY A 198 10.17 -9.90 0.11
CA GLY A 198 9.60 -8.92 -0.82
C GLY A 198 9.82 -9.21 -2.31
N VAL A 199 10.29 -10.42 -2.66
CA VAL A 199 10.50 -10.82 -4.06
C VAL A 199 9.18 -10.88 -4.82
N TRP A 200 8.16 -11.44 -4.18
CA TRP A 200 6.82 -11.55 -4.74
C TRP A 200 5.83 -10.69 -3.96
N VAL A 201 5.02 -9.96 -4.71
CA VAL A 201 3.90 -9.17 -4.19
C VAL A 201 2.63 -9.67 -4.88
N TYR A 202 1.73 -10.25 -4.09
CA TYR A 202 0.44 -10.78 -4.56
C TYR A 202 -0.66 -9.82 -4.17
N THR A 203 -1.46 -9.38 -5.13
CA THR A 203 -2.61 -8.51 -4.89
C THR A 203 -3.85 -9.13 -5.50
N LEU A 204 -4.87 -9.35 -4.68
CA LEU A 204 -6.19 -9.78 -5.13
C LEU A 204 -6.93 -8.56 -5.68
N TYR A 205 -7.44 -8.69 -6.89
CA TYR A 205 -8.28 -7.69 -7.53
C TYR A 205 -9.69 -8.22 -7.75
N THR A 206 -10.69 -7.35 -7.56
CA THR A 206 -12.04 -7.59 -8.02
C THR A 206 -12.31 -6.78 -9.28
N ARG A 207 -12.98 -7.38 -10.27
CA ARG A 207 -13.45 -6.70 -11.49
C ARG A 207 -14.88 -6.15 -11.33
N SER A 208 -15.44 -6.15 -10.08
CA SER A 208 -16.74 -5.53 -9.82
C SER A 208 -16.69 -4.01 -10.11
N PRO A 209 -17.75 -3.40 -10.67
CA PRO A 209 -19.10 -3.94 -10.88
C PRO A 209 -19.31 -4.74 -12.17
N ASP A 210 -18.33 -4.84 -13.04
CA ASP A 210 -18.50 -5.40 -14.40
C ASP A 210 -18.70 -6.93 -14.44
N GLY A 211 -18.76 -7.60 -13.29
CA GLY A 211 -19.05 -9.03 -13.20
C GLY A 211 -17.93 -9.98 -13.69
N GLY A 212 -16.73 -9.46 -13.94
CA GLY A 212 -15.56 -10.24 -14.33
C GLY A 212 -15.06 -11.16 -13.19
N ARG A 213 -14.26 -12.16 -13.54
CA ARG A 213 -13.61 -13.02 -12.53
C ARG A 213 -12.61 -12.22 -11.71
N PRO A 214 -12.55 -12.41 -10.39
CA PRO A 214 -11.44 -11.89 -9.61
C PRO A 214 -10.14 -12.59 -10.01
N PHE A 215 -9.03 -11.91 -9.79
CA PHE A 215 -7.71 -12.46 -10.10
C PHE A 215 -6.68 -12.03 -9.07
N VAL A 216 -5.61 -12.80 -8.97
CA VAL A 216 -4.42 -12.40 -8.22
C VAL A 216 -3.36 -11.91 -9.19
N HIS A 217 -2.96 -10.66 -9.06
CA HIS A 217 -1.79 -10.11 -9.72
C HIS A 217 -0.55 -10.46 -8.90
N ALA A 218 0.32 -11.28 -9.46
CA ALA A 218 1.59 -11.70 -8.87
C ALA A 218 2.74 -10.91 -9.51
N LEU A 219 3.25 -9.89 -8.82
CA LEU A 219 4.38 -9.08 -9.25
C LEU A 219 5.68 -9.69 -8.71
N ASN A 220 6.59 -10.08 -9.60
CA ASN A 220 7.98 -10.37 -9.25
C ASN A 220 8.78 -9.07 -9.23
N ALA A 221 9.07 -8.55 -8.04
CA ALA A 221 9.73 -7.27 -7.85
C ALA A 221 11.25 -7.30 -8.17
N VAL A 222 11.83 -8.45 -8.39
CA VAL A 222 13.23 -8.61 -8.85
C VAL A 222 13.30 -8.73 -10.37
N ALA A 223 12.47 -9.60 -10.94
CA ALA A 223 12.46 -9.86 -12.38
C ALA A 223 11.73 -8.79 -13.21
N ARG A 224 11.02 -7.84 -12.56
CA ARG A 224 10.15 -6.84 -13.21
C ARG A 224 9.14 -7.52 -14.14
N ALA A 225 8.49 -8.56 -13.65
CA ALA A 225 7.51 -9.35 -14.37
C ALA A 225 6.25 -9.50 -13.53
N ALA A 226 5.12 -9.63 -14.19
CA ALA A 226 3.84 -9.87 -13.55
C ALA A 226 3.08 -11.00 -14.21
N PHE A 227 2.19 -11.62 -13.45
CA PHE A 227 1.33 -12.70 -13.87
C PHE A 227 -0.06 -12.49 -13.27
N CYS A 228 -1.10 -12.68 -14.07
CA CYS A 228 -2.50 -12.65 -13.64
C CYS A 228 -2.98 -14.09 -13.45
N ILE A 229 -3.48 -14.41 -12.26
CA ILE A 229 -3.98 -15.74 -11.91
C ILE A 229 -5.49 -15.60 -11.70
N ASP A 230 -6.26 -16.02 -12.70
CA ASP A 230 -7.71 -16.00 -12.63
C ASP A 230 -8.22 -16.93 -11.55
N LEU A 231 -9.19 -16.45 -10.76
CA LEU A 231 -9.80 -17.21 -9.69
C LEU A 231 -11.18 -17.73 -10.11
N PRO A 232 -11.70 -18.77 -9.44
CA PRO A 232 -13.09 -19.16 -9.58
C PRO A 232 -14.04 -17.99 -9.33
N ARG A 233 -15.21 -17.98 -9.95
CA ARG A 233 -16.26 -17.00 -9.64
C ARG A 233 -16.77 -17.23 -8.21
N TRP A 234 -16.90 -16.15 -7.45
CA TRP A 234 -17.68 -16.16 -6.21
C TRP A 234 -18.51 -14.88 -6.09
N PRO A 235 -19.50 -14.79 -5.19
CA PRO A 235 -20.35 -13.62 -5.03
C PRO A 235 -19.53 -12.36 -4.77
N ASN A 236 -19.77 -11.29 -5.56
CA ASN A 236 -19.01 -10.04 -5.49
C ASN A 236 -19.02 -9.39 -4.11
N ARG A 237 -20.12 -9.52 -3.34
CA ARG A 237 -20.23 -8.97 -1.99
C ARG A 237 -19.20 -9.53 -1.01
N ASP A 238 -18.82 -10.80 -1.20
CA ASP A 238 -17.94 -11.53 -0.28
C ASP A 238 -16.46 -11.28 -0.58
N ILE A 239 -16.15 -10.70 -1.74
CA ILE A 239 -14.76 -10.47 -2.15
C ILE A 239 -14.11 -9.33 -1.35
N TRP A 240 -14.88 -8.35 -0.88
CA TRP A 240 -14.35 -7.21 -0.14
C TRP A 240 -13.79 -7.58 1.25
N ASP A 241 -14.25 -8.69 1.82
CA ASP A 241 -13.75 -9.27 3.06
C ASP A 241 -12.68 -10.34 2.83
N ALA A 242 -12.26 -10.52 1.56
CA ALA A 242 -11.27 -11.51 1.22
C ALA A 242 -9.88 -11.18 1.78
N ARG A 243 -9.12 -12.22 2.08
CA ARG A 243 -7.74 -12.15 2.57
C ARG A 243 -6.82 -13.01 1.72
N LEU A 244 -5.58 -12.58 1.61
CA LEU A 244 -4.50 -13.37 1.05
C LEU A 244 -3.57 -13.81 2.17
N GLU A 245 -3.37 -15.10 2.30
CA GLU A 245 -2.47 -15.72 3.28
C GLU A 245 -1.40 -16.51 2.54
N LEU A 246 -0.16 -16.07 2.65
CA LEU A 246 0.98 -16.82 2.13
C LEU A 246 1.46 -17.80 3.21
N ALA A 247 1.59 -19.06 2.86
CA ALA A 247 2.15 -20.08 3.74
C ALA A 247 3.56 -19.71 4.19
N SER A 248 3.97 -20.16 5.38
CA SER A 248 5.27 -19.81 5.96
C SER A 248 6.46 -20.24 5.11
N ASP A 249 6.32 -21.34 4.37
CA ASP A 249 7.30 -21.84 3.40
C ASP A 249 7.27 -21.09 2.05
N GLY A 250 6.29 -20.19 1.86
CA GLY A 250 6.09 -19.39 0.66
C GLY A 250 5.57 -20.15 -0.56
N ARG A 251 5.26 -21.47 -0.43
CA ARG A 251 4.88 -22.32 -1.56
C ARG A 251 3.41 -22.27 -1.93
N GLN A 252 2.57 -21.82 -1.03
CA GLN A 252 1.12 -21.75 -1.26
C GLN A 252 0.57 -20.39 -0.85
N LEU A 253 -0.22 -19.80 -1.73
CA LEU A 253 -1.03 -18.62 -1.42
C LEU A 253 -2.50 -19.06 -1.32
N VAL A 254 -3.12 -18.77 -0.19
CA VAL A 254 -4.53 -19.09 0.06
C VAL A 254 -5.36 -17.81 -0.04
N VAL A 255 -6.40 -17.85 -0.84
CA VAL A 255 -7.44 -16.84 -0.92
C VAL A 255 -8.58 -17.26 0.00
N ARG A 256 -8.91 -16.43 0.99
CA ARG A 256 -10.01 -16.71 1.94
C ARG A 256 -11.10 -15.67 1.86
N SER A 257 -12.33 -16.12 2.05
CA SER A 257 -13.49 -15.30 2.37
C SER A 257 -14.01 -15.75 3.74
N GLY A 258 -13.89 -14.91 4.76
CA GLY A 258 -14.10 -15.33 6.14
C GLY A 258 -13.20 -16.49 6.54
N ALA A 259 -13.78 -17.59 7.03
CA ALA A 259 -13.08 -18.83 7.40
C ALA A 259 -12.82 -19.76 6.20
N THR A 260 -13.50 -19.56 5.07
CA THR A 260 -13.49 -20.47 3.92
C THR A 260 -12.31 -20.17 2.99
N ALA A 261 -11.53 -21.20 2.62
CA ALA A 261 -10.57 -21.11 1.53
C ALA A 261 -11.32 -21.20 0.19
N VAL A 262 -11.30 -20.10 -0.57
CA VAL A 262 -11.99 -19.99 -1.87
C VAL A 262 -11.11 -20.52 -3.00
N ALA A 263 -9.81 -20.30 -2.87
CA ALA A 263 -8.82 -20.81 -3.81
C ALA A 263 -7.48 -21.02 -3.12
N ARG A 264 -6.70 -21.94 -3.68
CA ARG A 264 -5.29 -22.17 -3.32
C ARG A 264 -4.46 -22.02 -4.56
N ILE A 265 -3.35 -21.33 -4.47
CA ILE A 265 -2.45 -21.06 -5.59
C ILE A 265 -1.08 -21.64 -5.23
N ASP A 266 -0.55 -22.50 -6.09
CA ASP A 266 0.85 -22.89 -6.04
C ASP A 266 1.71 -21.72 -6.52
N THR A 267 2.63 -21.25 -5.69
CA THR A 267 3.42 -20.04 -5.98
C THR A 267 4.57 -20.30 -6.95
N ALA A 268 4.96 -21.56 -7.18
CA ALA A 268 6.01 -21.89 -8.13
C ALA A 268 5.46 -21.93 -9.56
N SER A 269 4.29 -22.54 -9.75
CA SER A 269 3.63 -22.63 -11.07
C SER A 269 2.72 -21.42 -11.36
N LEU A 270 2.34 -20.64 -10.32
CA LEU A 270 1.36 -19.54 -10.39
C LEU A 270 0.02 -20.01 -10.96
N THR A 271 -0.44 -21.17 -10.51
CA THR A 271 -1.71 -21.78 -10.93
C THR A 271 -2.59 -22.10 -9.71
N VAL A 272 -3.90 -22.06 -9.95
CA VAL A 272 -4.86 -22.50 -8.92
C VAL A 272 -4.77 -24.03 -8.81
N VAL A 273 -4.58 -24.52 -7.57
CA VAL A 273 -4.59 -25.94 -7.24
C VAL A 273 -5.94 -26.32 -6.65
N ARG A 274 -6.39 -27.53 -6.94
CA ARG A 274 -7.68 -28.08 -6.46
C ARG A 274 -7.58 -28.64 -5.07
#